data_9b39ec097b169f81359eceb7d054583e
#
_entry.id   9b39ec097b169f81359eceb7d054583e
#
_cell.length_a   1.000
_cell.length_b   1.000
_cell.length_c   1.000
_cell.angle_alpha   90.00
_cell.angle_beta   90.00
_cell.angle_gamma   90.00
#
_symmetry.space_group_name_H-M   'P 1'
#
loop_
_entity.id
_entity.type
_entity.pdbx_description
1 polymer ?
#
loop_
_entity_poly.entity_id
_entity_poly.type
_entity_poly.pdbx_seq_one_letter_code
_entity_poly.pdbx_strand_id
1 'polypeptide(L)'
;MTEATEEMDVPTDTTLDDDIHQYLNEIRGIPRLTPEEERDLAKRCAAGDEEAIRQMVNANLRLVVYVAKEYAGRGVPLMDLIQEGSIGLLAAARKFDYTKDFRFSTYATKWIRQGVTRCLMNNNGAIRVPLHTGERIRKLQAVRNAMKQETGVEPTTEELAERVNIPPAKVEALLGLSPDICSLDMLTGDSDSSGNGSTLGSLMEDIDAVQPQEDATDYRRSK
;
A
#
# COMPACT_ATOMS: atom_id res chain seq x y z
N MET A 1 20.61 -27.44 15.23
CA MET A 1 19.32 -26.71 15.25
C MET A 1 19.17 -26.14 13.85
N THR A 2 18.38 -26.86 13.07
CA THR A 2 18.11 -26.61 11.65
C THR A 2 17.03 -25.54 11.55
N GLU A 3 17.39 -24.35 11.04
CA GLU A 3 16.41 -23.34 10.67
C GLU A 3 15.63 -23.83 9.45
N ALA A 4 14.36 -24.03 9.64
CA ALA A 4 13.40 -24.31 8.58
C ALA A 4 13.23 -23.06 7.72
N THR A 5 13.63 -23.12 6.46
CA THR A 5 13.25 -22.21 5.39
C THR A 5 11.80 -22.52 5.02
N GLU A 6 10.85 -21.78 5.60
CA GLU A 6 9.47 -21.77 5.08
C GLU A 6 9.47 -21.04 3.74
N GLU A 7 9.33 -21.80 2.67
CA GLU A 7 8.95 -21.32 1.35
C GLU A 7 7.47 -20.90 1.42
N MET A 8 7.22 -19.62 1.40
CA MET A 8 5.88 -19.05 1.33
C MET A 8 5.52 -18.85 -0.14
N ASP A 9 4.61 -19.67 -0.61
CA ASP A 9 3.97 -19.64 -1.91
C ASP A 9 3.12 -18.34 -2.03
N VAL A 10 3.45 -17.48 -2.98
CA VAL A 10 2.73 -16.22 -3.29
C VAL A 10 2.14 -16.36 -4.69
N PRO A 11 0.84 -16.10 -4.92
CA PRO A 11 0.20 -16.29 -6.22
C PRO A 11 0.80 -15.39 -7.30
N THR A 12 1.12 -15.99 -8.42
CA THR A 12 1.93 -15.55 -9.54
C THR A 12 1.19 -14.64 -10.51
N ASP A 13 1.67 -13.40 -10.60
CA ASP A 13 1.65 -12.61 -11.83
C ASP A 13 3.07 -12.72 -12.44
N THR A 14 3.25 -13.54 -13.46
CA THR A 14 4.51 -14.21 -13.84
C THR A 14 5.66 -13.25 -14.23
N THR A 15 5.37 -12.01 -14.65
CA THR A 15 6.40 -11.04 -15.09
C THR A 15 6.91 -10.15 -13.96
N LEU A 16 6.06 -9.79 -13.01
CA LEU A 16 6.43 -9.01 -11.82
C LEU A 16 7.24 -9.85 -10.82
N ASP A 17 7.03 -11.16 -10.82
CA ASP A 17 7.79 -12.10 -9.99
C ASP A 17 9.26 -12.23 -10.46
N ASP A 18 9.51 -12.22 -11.77
CA ASP A 18 10.86 -12.32 -12.32
C ASP A 18 11.73 -11.11 -11.91
N ASP A 19 11.19 -9.89 -11.98
CA ASP A 19 11.90 -8.67 -11.58
C ASP A 19 12.21 -8.66 -10.07
N ILE A 20 11.26 -9.11 -9.24
CA ILE A 20 11.46 -9.25 -7.80
C ILE A 20 12.51 -10.31 -7.50
N HIS A 21 12.46 -11.45 -8.17
CA HIS A 21 13.43 -12.52 -8.00
C HIS A 21 14.84 -12.08 -8.41
N GLN A 22 14.99 -11.37 -9.53
CA GLN A 22 16.27 -10.79 -9.95
C GLN A 22 16.81 -9.83 -8.89
N TYR A 23 16.00 -8.87 -8.43
CA TYR A 23 16.38 -7.92 -7.39
C TYR A 23 16.82 -8.62 -6.09
N LEU A 24 16.04 -9.63 -5.63
CA LEU A 24 16.38 -10.40 -4.42
C LEU A 24 17.73 -11.15 -4.56
N ASN A 25 18.03 -11.68 -5.75
CA ASN A 25 19.31 -12.34 -6.02
C ASN A 25 20.47 -11.35 -5.99
N GLU A 26 20.31 -10.15 -6.54
CA GLU A 26 21.32 -9.09 -6.52
C GLU A 26 21.65 -8.66 -5.09
N ILE A 27 20.63 -8.38 -4.25
CA ILE A 27 20.87 -7.95 -2.87
C ILE A 27 21.38 -9.06 -1.95
N ARG A 28 21.16 -10.35 -2.30
CA ARG A 28 21.65 -11.49 -1.53
C ARG A 28 23.18 -11.55 -1.52
N GLY A 29 23.84 -11.13 -2.62
CA GLY A 29 25.27 -11.09 -2.75
C GLY A 29 25.98 -10.03 -1.90
N ILE A 30 25.24 -9.05 -1.35
CA ILE A 30 25.82 -7.96 -0.58
C ILE A 30 26.08 -8.43 0.88
N PRO A 31 27.33 -8.34 1.36
CA PRO A 31 27.68 -8.76 2.72
C PRO A 31 27.02 -7.85 3.76
N ARG A 32 26.70 -8.42 4.92
CA ARG A 32 26.22 -7.65 6.07
C ARG A 32 27.39 -6.95 6.75
N LEU A 33 27.15 -5.73 7.23
CA LEU A 33 28.12 -4.98 8.01
C LEU A 33 28.26 -5.54 9.43
N THR A 34 29.48 -5.60 9.90
CA THR A 34 29.76 -5.81 11.32
C THR A 34 29.44 -4.53 12.11
N PRO A 35 29.27 -4.61 13.44
CA PRO A 35 29.02 -3.40 14.27
C PRO A 35 30.12 -2.34 14.17
N GLU A 36 31.37 -2.75 13.95
CA GLU A 36 32.51 -1.86 13.81
C GLU A 36 32.50 -1.13 12.46
N GLU A 37 32.28 -1.88 11.35
CA GLU A 37 32.14 -1.32 10.01
C GLU A 37 30.94 -0.37 9.92
N GLU A 38 29.81 -0.73 10.57
CA GLU A 38 28.61 0.12 10.64
C GLU A 38 28.93 1.46 11.30
N ARG A 39 29.70 1.44 12.39
CA ARG A 39 30.09 2.66 13.13
C ARG A 39 31.06 3.52 12.32
N ASP A 40 32.00 2.91 11.61
CA ASP A 40 32.97 3.65 10.79
C ASP A 40 32.32 4.25 9.55
N LEU A 41 31.43 3.50 8.90
CA LEU A 41 30.60 4.06 7.82
C LEU A 41 29.70 5.19 8.32
N ALA A 42 29.09 5.05 9.50
CA ALA A 42 28.24 6.09 10.06
C ALA A 42 28.99 7.40 10.34
N LYS A 43 30.26 7.34 10.78
CA LYS A 43 31.11 8.54 10.93
C LYS A 43 31.35 9.23 9.58
N ARG A 44 31.62 8.47 8.53
CA ARG A 44 31.80 8.99 7.17
C ARG A 44 30.49 9.57 6.61
N CYS A 45 29.36 8.90 6.85
CA CYS A 45 28.03 9.42 6.49
C CYS A 45 27.73 10.78 7.15
N ALA A 46 28.08 10.92 8.44
CA ALA A 46 27.92 12.20 9.17
C ALA A 46 28.82 13.31 8.62
N ALA A 47 29.96 12.97 8.02
CA ALA A 47 30.83 13.90 7.30
C ALA A 47 30.34 14.26 5.88
N GLY A 48 29.24 13.66 5.41
CA GLY A 48 28.63 13.93 4.10
C GLY A 48 29.23 13.09 2.96
N ASP A 49 29.94 11.99 3.26
CA ASP A 49 30.51 11.08 2.26
C ASP A 49 29.36 10.26 1.58
N GLU A 50 29.02 10.63 0.35
CA GLU A 50 27.97 9.98 -0.42
C GLU A 50 28.27 8.50 -0.72
N GLU A 51 29.55 8.13 -0.85
CA GLU A 51 29.94 6.74 -1.07
C GLU A 51 29.71 5.89 0.18
N ALA A 52 30.00 6.42 1.36
CA ALA A 52 29.70 5.76 2.63
C ALA A 52 28.17 5.61 2.82
N ILE A 53 27.38 6.61 2.42
CA ILE A 53 25.92 6.54 2.44
C ILE A 53 25.42 5.41 1.54
N ARG A 54 25.95 5.30 0.30
CA ARG A 54 25.59 4.20 -0.62
C ARG A 54 25.93 2.83 -0.03
N GLN A 55 27.12 2.67 0.52
CA GLN A 55 27.55 1.42 1.16
C GLN A 55 26.64 1.05 2.34
N MET A 56 26.29 2.02 3.20
CA MET A 56 25.39 1.82 4.32
C MET A 56 23.99 1.39 3.84
N VAL A 57 23.45 2.02 2.81
CA VAL A 57 22.14 1.70 2.22
C VAL A 57 22.18 0.30 1.61
N ASN A 58 23.16 0.01 0.74
CA ASN A 58 23.25 -1.27 0.04
C ASN A 58 23.32 -2.46 0.99
N ALA A 59 24.12 -2.36 2.05
CA ALA A 59 24.24 -3.41 3.06
C ALA A 59 22.96 -3.68 3.84
N ASN A 60 22.02 -2.73 3.83
CA ASN A 60 20.75 -2.79 4.57
C ASN A 60 19.50 -2.95 3.68
N LEU A 61 19.63 -3.15 2.36
CA LEU A 61 18.48 -3.35 1.46
C LEU A 61 17.62 -4.56 1.85
N ARG A 62 18.24 -5.61 2.37
CA ARG A 62 17.50 -6.80 2.88
C ARG A 62 16.53 -6.45 4.02
N LEU A 63 16.88 -5.46 4.86
CA LEU A 63 15.99 -4.97 5.91
C LEU A 63 14.75 -4.27 5.31
N VAL A 64 14.93 -3.54 4.20
CA VAL A 64 13.80 -2.90 3.50
C VAL A 64 12.82 -3.95 3.00
N VAL A 65 13.31 -4.99 2.35
CA VAL A 65 12.48 -6.11 1.85
C VAL A 65 11.72 -6.78 2.99
N TYR A 66 12.41 -7.04 4.10
CA TYR A 66 11.77 -7.63 5.28
C TYR A 66 10.59 -6.79 5.80
N VAL A 67 10.78 -5.48 5.93
CA VAL A 67 9.71 -4.58 6.38
C VAL A 67 8.60 -4.43 5.32
N ALA A 68 8.96 -4.32 4.03
CA ALA A 68 7.98 -4.16 2.94
C ALA A 68 7.05 -5.37 2.80
N LYS A 69 7.55 -6.59 3.03
CA LYS A 69 6.75 -7.83 3.00
C LYS A 69 5.58 -7.82 4.01
N GLU A 70 5.72 -7.17 5.16
CA GLU A 70 4.61 -7.04 6.13
C GLU A 70 3.41 -6.25 5.57
N TYR A 71 3.63 -5.49 4.50
CA TYR A 71 2.66 -4.61 3.86
C TYR A 71 2.23 -5.08 2.47
N ALA A 72 2.75 -6.20 1.99
CA ALA A 72 2.38 -6.79 0.70
C ALA A 72 0.88 -7.17 0.65
N GLY A 73 0.30 -7.20 -0.55
CA GLY A 73 -1.10 -7.58 -0.77
C GLY A 73 -2.13 -6.51 -0.37
N ARG A 74 -1.69 -5.25 -0.14
CA ARG A 74 -2.58 -4.16 0.25
C ARG A 74 -2.87 -3.16 -0.88
N GLY A 75 -2.92 -3.64 -2.13
CA GLY A 75 -3.28 -2.81 -3.29
C GLY A 75 -2.12 -2.05 -3.94
N VAL A 76 -0.89 -2.18 -3.41
CA VAL A 76 0.33 -1.59 -4.00
C VAL A 76 1.33 -2.71 -4.29
N PRO A 77 1.97 -2.72 -5.47
CA PRO A 77 3.00 -3.69 -5.82
C PRO A 77 4.14 -3.73 -4.80
N LEU A 78 4.66 -4.93 -4.50
CA LEU A 78 5.73 -5.09 -3.51
C LEU A 78 6.99 -4.31 -3.91
N MET A 79 7.31 -4.24 -5.20
CA MET A 79 8.48 -3.50 -5.69
C MET A 79 8.39 -2.01 -5.38
N ASP A 80 7.20 -1.40 -5.52
CA ASP A 80 6.98 0.01 -5.18
C ASP A 80 7.16 0.26 -3.68
N LEU A 81 6.67 -0.67 -2.84
CA LEU A 81 6.89 -0.61 -1.39
C LEU A 81 8.37 -0.70 -1.02
N ILE A 82 9.13 -1.55 -1.73
CA ILE A 82 10.58 -1.69 -1.54
C ILE A 82 11.30 -0.38 -1.94
N GLN A 83 10.94 0.22 -3.08
CA GLN A 83 11.57 1.46 -3.52
C GLN A 83 11.29 2.64 -2.57
N GLU A 84 10.05 2.82 -2.15
CA GLU A 84 9.69 3.84 -1.16
C GLU A 84 10.32 3.58 0.22
N GLY A 85 10.42 2.33 0.61
CA GLY A 85 11.17 1.91 1.81
C GLY A 85 12.66 2.23 1.69
N SER A 86 13.25 2.07 0.50
CA SER A 86 14.65 2.40 0.21
C SER A 86 14.92 3.91 0.28
N ILE A 87 13.97 4.75 -0.15
CA ILE A 87 14.02 6.21 0.04
C ILE A 87 14.02 6.53 1.55
N GLY A 88 13.18 5.85 2.33
CA GLY A 88 13.17 5.95 3.79
C GLY A 88 14.52 5.54 4.41
N LEU A 89 15.10 4.43 3.95
CA LEU A 89 16.42 3.96 4.39
C LEU A 89 17.54 4.98 4.08
N LEU A 90 17.52 5.59 2.89
CA LEU A 90 18.45 6.65 2.52
C LEU A 90 18.36 7.86 3.45
N ALA A 91 17.13 8.29 3.77
CA ALA A 91 16.90 9.37 4.73
C ALA A 91 17.41 9.00 6.13
N ALA A 92 17.26 7.74 6.54
CA ALA A 92 17.81 7.23 7.80
C ALA A 92 19.34 7.26 7.81
N ALA A 93 20.00 6.83 6.73
CA ALA A 93 21.47 6.82 6.62
C ALA A 93 22.08 8.23 6.76
N ARG A 94 21.43 9.23 6.18
CA ARG A 94 21.85 10.64 6.27
C ARG A 94 21.65 11.28 7.64
N LYS A 95 20.70 10.77 8.45
CA LYS A 95 20.32 11.33 9.76
C LYS A 95 20.76 10.48 10.93
N PHE A 96 21.45 9.40 10.69
CA PHE A 96 21.86 8.47 11.73
C PHE A 96 22.93 9.08 12.62
N ASP A 97 22.71 9.04 13.93
CA ASP A 97 23.63 9.51 14.94
C ASP A 97 24.39 8.32 15.57
N TYR A 98 25.66 8.16 15.17
CA TYR A 98 26.53 7.08 15.63
C TYR A 98 26.99 7.21 17.09
N THR A 99 26.75 8.38 17.72
CA THR A 99 27.13 8.59 19.12
C THR A 99 26.22 7.86 20.09
N LYS A 100 25.04 7.47 19.61
CA LYS A 100 24.08 6.69 20.38
C LYS A 100 24.39 5.21 20.21
N ASP A 101 24.44 4.47 21.31
CA ASP A 101 24.76 3.02 21.31
C ASP A 101 23.63 2.12 20.75
N PHE A 102 22.96 2.55 19.67
CA PHE A 102 21.95 1.75 18.97
C PHE A 102 22.44 1.32 17.62
N ARG A 103 22.02 0.10 17.21
CA ARG A 103 22.27 -0.40 15.86
C ARG A 103 21.52 0.44 14.82
N PHE A 104 22.13 0.65 13.67
CA PHE A 104 21.51 1.36 12.55
C PHE A 104 20.14 0.75 12.17
N SER A 105 20.03 -0.58 12.14
CA SER A 105 18.78 -1.28 11.81
C SER A 105 17.60 -0.87 12.69
N THR A 106 17.82 -0.64 14.00
CA THR A 106 16.77 -0.21 14.93
C THR A 106 16.21 1.17 14.57
N TYR A 107 17.09 2.09 14.15
CA TYR A 107 16.72 3.43 13.72
C TYR A 107 16.08 3.40 12.32
N ALA A 108 16.70 2.71 11.37
CA ALA A 108 16.29 2.62 9.98
C ALA A 108 14.88 2.02 9.81
N THR A 109 14.53 0.99 10.61
CA THR A 109 13.20 0.34 10.55
C THR A 109 12.05 1.33 10.67
N LYS A 110 12.18 2.37 11.51
CA LYS A 110 11.14 3.41 11.67
C LYS A 110 10.97 4.24 10.40
N TRP A 111 12.08 4.61 9.75
CA TRP A 111 12.07 5.39 8.51
C TRP A 111 11.54 4.58 7.33
N ILE A 112 11.97 3.31 7.23
CA ILE A 112 11.47 2.38 6.20
C ILE A 112 9.96 2.21 6.35
N ARG A 113 9.48 1.91 7.55
CA ARG A 113 8.04 1.76 7.84
C ARG A 113 7.26 3.02 7.52
N GLN A 114 7.80 4.20 7.81
CA GLN A 114 7.18 5.47 7.46
C GLN A 114 7.08 5.64 5.93
N GLY A 115 8.15 5.34 5.17
CA GLY A 115 8.15 5.39 3.70
C GLY A 115 7.09 4.46 3.11
N VAL A 116 7.10 3.19 3.51
CA VAL A 116 6.15 2.16 3.05
C VAL A 116 4.70 2.54 3.39
N THR A 117 4.44 2.97 4.63
CA THR A 117 3.08 3.35 5.04
C THR A 117 2.59 4.57 4.27
N ARG A 118 3.46 5.55 4.02
CA ARG A 118 3.14 6.73 3.21
C ARG A 118 2.82 6.36 1.76
N CYS A 119 3.58 5.46 1.17
CA CYS A 119 3.33 4.91 -0.16
C CYS A 119 1.94 4.27 -0.24
N LEU A 120 1.63 3.36 0.68
CA LEU A 120 0.32 2.73 0.76
C LEU A 120 -0.82 3.75 0.83
N MET A 121 -0.70 4.78 1.67
CA MET A 121 -1.75 5.79 1.82
C MET A 121 -1.92 6.68 0.60
N ASN A 122 -0.87 6.89 -0.17
CA ASN A 122 -0.92 7.72 -1.37
C ASN A 122 -1.41 6.96 -2.60
N ASN A 123 -1.13 5.66 -2.70
CA ASN A 123 -1.28 4.87 -3.91
C ASN A 123 -2.31 3.72 -3.78
N ASN A 124 -2.97 3.57 -2.62
CA ASN A 124 -3.88 2.45 -2.36
C ASN A 124 -5.28 2.61 -2.98
N GLY A 125 -5.49 3.49 -3.94
CA GLY A 125 -6.81 3.63 -4.56
C GLY A 125 -6.77 4.52 -5.79
N ALA A 126 -7.70 4.33 -6.74
CA ALA A 126 -7.86 5.17 -7.91
C ALA A 126 -8.24 6.61 -7.51
N ILE A 127 -8.98 6.77 -6.39
CA ILE A 127 -9.30 8.07 -5.82
C ILE A 127 -8.36 8.34 -4.65
N ARG A 128 -7.50 9.35 -4.80
CA ARG A 128 -6.55 9.75 -3.75
C ARG A 128 -7.27 10.38 -2.56
N VAL A 129 -7.11 9.78 -1.39
CA VAL A 129 -7.61 10.30 -0.12
C VAL A 129 -6.44 10.95 0.67
N PRO A 130 -6.61 12.14 1.27
CA PRO A 130 -5.58 12.74 2.13
C PRO A 130 -5.19 11.83 3.29
N LEU A 131 -3.89 11.83 3.65
CA LEU A 131 -3.30 10.96 4.66
C LEU A 131 -4.09 10.92 5.98
N HIS A 132 -4.44 12.10 6.51
CA HIS A 132 -5.17 12.23 7.77
C HIS A 132 -6.60 11.66 7.71
N THR A 133 -7.23 11.69 6.54
CA THR A 133 -8.56 11.10 6.31
C THR A 133 -8.44 9.58 6.18
N GLY A 134 -7.45 9.08 5.44
CA GLY A 134 -7.15 7.65 5.34
C GLY A 134 -6.82 7.00 6.69
N GLU A 135 -6.09 7.69 7.57
CA GLU A 135 -5.83 7.23 8.94
C GLU A 135 -7.12 7.11 9.77
N ARG A 136 -8.04 8.08 9.62
CA ARG A 136 -9.35 8.03 10.31
C ARG A 136 -10.21 6.89 9.80
N ILE A 137 -10.26 6.69 8.47
CA ILE A 137 -11.00 5.56 7.86
C ILE A 137 -10.45 4.23 8.39
N ARG A 138 -9.13 4.06 8.41
CA ARG A 138 -8.50 2.84 8.91
C ARG A 138 -8.81 2.58 10.40
N LYS A 139 -8.75 3.62 11.24
CA LYS A 139 -9.14 3.51 12.65
C LYS A 139 -10.60 3.10 12.79
N LEU A 140 -11.48 3.69 11.99
CA LEU A 140 -12.91 3.39 12.00
C LEU A 140 -13.17 1.93 11.59
N GLN A 141 -12.52 1.46 10.53
CA GLN A 141 -12.61 0.07 10.08
C GLN A 141 -12.06 -0.92 11.12
N ALA A 142 -10.97 -0.58 11.80
CA ALA A 142 -10.42 -1.41 12.86
C ALA A 142 -11.40 -1.55 14.04
N VAL A 143 -12.03 -0.45 14.45
CA VAL A 143 -13.07 -0.48 15.50
C VAL A 143 -14.31 -1.25 15.05
N ARG A 144 -14.77 -1.06 13.81
CA ARG A 144 -15.89 -1.80 13.22
C ARG A 144 -15.63 -3.31 13.25
N ASN A 145 -14.44 -3.74 12.82
CA ASN A 145 -14.05 -5.14 12.82
C ASN A 145 -13.96 -5.72 14.24
N ALA A 146 -13.42 -4.96 15.20
CA ALA A 146 -13.35 -5.38 16.59
C ALA A 146 -14.76 -5.55 17.20
N MET A 147 -15.66 -4.60 16.99
CA MET A 147 -17.06 -4.70 17.45
C MET A 147 -17.79 -5.87 16.79
N LYS A 148 -17.57 -6.09 15.49
CA LYS A 148 -18.13 -7.24 14.78
C LYS A 148 -17.64 -8.58 15.34
N GLN A 149 -16.37 -8.64 15.77
CA GLN A 149 -15.82 -9.84 16.43
C GLN A 149 -16.40 -10.04 17.85
N GLU A 150 -16.62 -8.95 18.60
CA GLU A 150 -17.19 -9.02 19.94
C GLU A 150 -18.68 -9.40 19.95
N THR A 151 -19.47 -8.85 19.06
CA THR A 151 -20.96 -8.98 19.05
C THR A 151 -21.48 -9.99 18.04
N GLY A 152 -20.66 -10.39 17.04
CA GLY A 152 -21.09 -11.23 15.92
C GLY A 152 -22.00 -10.51 14.90
N VAL A 153 -22.39 -9.27 15.17
CA VAL A 153 -23.27 -8.45 14.32
C VAL A 153 -22.52 -7.21 13.83
N GLU A 154 -22.91 -6.72 12.68
CA GLU A 154 -22.30 -5.49 12.14
C GLU A 154 -22.78 -4.27 12.94
N PRO A 155 -21.87 -3.44 13.50
CA PRO A 155 -22.25 -2.30 14.33
C PRO A 155 -22.92 -1.21 13.50
N THR A 156 -23.88 -0.53 14.10
CA THR A 156 -24.57 0.62 13.51
C THR A 156 -23.66 1.85 13.47
N THR A 157 -24.01 2.83 12.63
CA THR A 157 -23.25 4.09 12.51
C THR A 157 -23.22 4.87 13.84
N GLU A 158 -24.29 4.75 14.64
CA GLU A 158 -24.41 5.41 15.95
C GLU A 158 -23.49 4.78 16.99
N GLU A 159 -23.44 3.44 17.06
CA GLU A 159 -22.54 2.70 17.94
C GLU A 159 -21.07 2.96 17.62
N LEU A 160 -20.73 3.02 16.31
CA LEU A 160 -19.40 3.40 15.87
C LEU A 160 -19.04 4.84 16.26
N ALA A 161 -19.99 5.77 16.12
CA ALA A 161 -19.82 7.16 16.47
C ALA A 161 -19.51 7.35 17.95
N GLU A 162 -20.22 6.64 18.84
CA GLU A 162 -19.98 6.65 20.28
C GLU A 162 -18.59 6.06 20.63
N ARG A 163 -18.25 4.91 20.03
CA ARG A 163 -16.96 4.22 20.33
C ARG A 163 -15.75 5.04 19.89
N VAL A 164 -15.83 5.76 18.77
CA VAL A 164 -14.74 6.57 18.20
C VAL A 164 -14.80 8.03 18.65
N ASN A 165 -15.89 8.45 19.32
CA ASN A 165 -16.15 9.82 19.76
C ASN A 165 -16.14 10.84 18.59
N ILE A 166 -16.88 10.51 17.53
CA ILE A 166 -17.03 11.34 16.32
C ILE A 166 -18.52 11.44 16.00
N PRO A 167 -19.03 12.60 15.51
CA PRO A 167 -20.44 12.74 15.11
C PRO A 167 -20.86 11.70 14.06
N PRO A 168 -22.08 11.12 14.15
CA PRO A 168 -22.56 10.08 13.23
C PRO A 168 -22.51 10.48 11.75
N ALA A 169 -22.90 11.71 11.41
CA ALA A 169 -22.82 12.25 10.05
C ALA A 169 -21.39 12.21 9.49
N LYS A 170 -20.37 12.38 10.35
CA LYS A 170 -18.96 12.31 9.93
C LYS A 170 -18.48 10.87 9.76
N VAL A 171 -19.00 9.94 10.55
CA VAL A 171 -18.75 8.49 10.40
C VAL A 171 -19.30 8.02 9.06
N GLU A 172 -20.53 8.39 8.72
CA GLU A 172 -21.16 8.06 7.44
C GLU A 172 -20.38 8.63 6.25
N ALA A 173 -19.98 9.90 6.31
CA ALA A 173 -19.13 10.51 5.28
C ALA A 173 -17.78 9.80 5.12
N LEU A 174 -17.15 9.35 6.22
CA LEU A 174 -15.87 8.62 6.16
C LEU A 174 -16.03 7.21 5.59
N LEU A 175 -17.14 6.52 5.90
CA LEU A 175 -17.45 5.20 5.34
C LEU A 175 -17.75 5.29 3.84
N GLY A 176 -18.45 6.34 3.39
CA GLY A 176 -18.72 6.60 1.98
C GLY A 176 -17.48 6.95 1.15
N LEU A 177 -16.39 7.40 1.82
CA LEU A 177 -15.09 7.63 1.17
C LEU A 177 -14.21 6.38 1.09
N SER A 178 -14.64 5.26 1.70
CA SER A 178 -13.94 3.98 1.61
C SER A 178 -14.14 3.40 0.21
N PRO A 179 -13.14 3.36 -0.67
CA PRO A 179 -13.34 3.00 -2.06
C PRO A 179 -13.35 1.48 -2.22
N ASP A 180 -14.50 0.89 -2.30
CA ASP A 180 -14.67 -0.41 -2.97
C ASP A 180 -14.81 -0.13 -4.47
N ILE A 181 -13.68 0.02 -5.15
CA ILE A 181 -13.63 0.26 -6.60
C ILE A 181 -13.65 -1.09 -7.30
N CYS A 182 -14.69 -1.34 -8.10
CA CYS A 182 -14.79 -2.51 -8.96
C CYS A 182 -14.30 -2.16 -10.37
N SER A 183 -13.66 -3.12 -11.05
CA SER A 183 -13.32 -2.98 -12.47
C SER A 183 -14.58 -3.05 -13.31
N LEU A 184 -14.72 -2.16 -14.27
CA LEU A 184 -15.81 -2.22 -15.28
C LEU A 184 -15.66 -3.41 -16.22
N ASP A 185 -14.45 -3.95 -16.37
CA ASP A 185 -14.16 -5.13 -17.17
C ASP A 185 -14.43 -6.45 -16.42
N MET A 186 -14.88 -6.37 -15.16
CA MET A 186 -15.24 -7.53 -14.37
C MET A 186 -16.42 -8.24 -15.02
N LEU A 187 -16.28 -9.55 -15.28
CA LEU A 187 -17.35 -10.38 -15.84
C LEU A 187 -18.47 -10.54 -14.81
N THR A 188 -19.69 -10.22 -15.22
CA THR A 188 -20.90 -10.53 -14.45
C THR A 188 -21.24 -12.00 -14.65
N GLY A 189 -21.35 -12.76 -13.56
CA GLY A 189 -21.32 -14.21 -13.40
C GLY A 189 -22.25 -15.11 -14.25
N ASP A 190 -22.86 -14.62 -15.31
CA ASP A 190 -23.57 -15.40 -16.34
C ASP A 190 -22.62 -15.63 -17.55
N SER A 191 -21.50 -16.29 -17.29
CA SER A 191 -20.71 -16.83 -18.40
C SER A 191 -21.37 -18.11 -18.90
N ASP A 192 -22.15 -17.99 -19.97
CA ASP A 192 -22.48 -19.12 -20.81
C ASP A 192 -21.19 -19.83 -21.26
N SER A 193 -21.25 -21.14 -21.41
CA SER A 193 -20.16 -22.02 -21.83
C SER A 193 -19.44 -21.63 -23.14
N SER A 194 -19.80 -20.51 -23.74
CA SER A 194 -19.20 -19.92 -24.98
C SER A 194 -18.20 -18.79 -24.71
N GLY A 195 -17.85 -18.46 -23.45
CA GLY A 195 -16.81 -17.46 -23.15
C GLY A 195 -17.19 -16.01 -23.42
N ASN A 196 -18.45 -15.71 -23.71
CA ASN A 196 -18.94 -14.36 -24.03
C ASN A 196 -19.72 -13.78 -22.83
N GLY A 197 -19.04 -13.60 -21.69
CA GLY A 197 -19.61 -12.97 -20.50
C GLY A 197 -19.77 -11.46 -20.69
N SER A 198 -20.93 -10.92 -20.30
CA SER A 198 -21.13 -9.47 -20.24
C SER A 198 -20.24 -8.85 -19.15
N THR A 199 -19.60 -7.73 -19.46
CA THR A 199 -18.82 -6.97 -18.47
C THR A 199 -19.73 -6.05 -17.65
N LEU A 200 -19.30 -5.70 -16.43
CA LEU A 200 -20.05 -4.76 -15.58
C LEU A 200 -20.28 -3.42 -16.31
N GLY A 201 -19.29 -2.96 -17.10
CA GLY A 201 -19.37 -1.75 -17.89
C GLY A 201 -20.43 -1.81 -18.99
N SER A 202 -20.71 -3.01 -19.57
CA SER A 202 -21.77 -3.16 -20.60
C SER A 202 -23.18 -3.09 -20.03
N LEU A 203 -23.35 -3.23 -18.74
CA LEU A 203 -24.64 -3.13 -18.03
C LEU A 203 -24.92 -1.71 -17.51
N MET A 204 -23.90 -0.83 -17.51
CA MET A 204 -24.10 0.55 -17.05
C MET A 204 -24.80 1.37 -18.13
N GLU A 205 -25.91 2.00 -17.75
CA GLU A 205 -26.64 2.91 -18.60
C GLU A 205 -25.89 4.25 -18.73
N ASP A 206 -25.79 4.79 -19.93
CA ASP A 206 -25.29 6.15 -20.16
C ASP A 206 -26.42 7.15 -19.84
N ILE A 207 -26.31 7.80 -18.68
CA ILE A 207 -27.31 8.75 -18.16
C ILE A 207 -27.36 10.03 -19.02
N ASP A 208 -26.27 10.36 -19.71
CA ASP A 208 -26.16 11.54 -20.56
C ASP A 208 -26.50 11.25 -22.04
N ALA A 209 -26.80 10.00 -22.38
CA ALA A 209 -27.21 9.62 -23.72
C ALA A 209 -28.60 10.22 -24.02
N VAL A 210 -28.62 11.19 -24.90
CA VAL A 210 -29.87 11.79 -25.39
C VAL A 210 -30.66 10.73 -26.17
N GLN A 211 -31.86 10.42 -25.73
CA GLN A 211 -32.67 9.41 -26.40
C GLN A 211 -33.02 9.89 -27.83
N PRO A 212 -32.87 9.02 -28.84
CA PRO A 212 -33.12 9.41 -30.27
C PRO A 212 -34.52 10.02 -30.49
N GLN A 213 -35.45 9.75 -29.62
CA GLN A 213 -36.82 10.31 -29.66
C GLN A 213 -36.87 11.78 -29.21
N GLU A 214 -36.02 12.19 -28.29
CA GLU A 214 -35.92 13.58 -27.81
C GLU A 214 -35.23 14.45 -28.87
N ASP A 215 -34.15 13.99 -29.48
CA ASP A 215 -33.49 14.66 -30.61
C ASP A 215 -34.42 14.87 -31.78
N ALA A 216 -35.28 13.89 -32.14
CA ALA A 216 -36.24 14.00 -33.22
C ALA A 216 -37.36 15.01 -32.89
N THR A 217 -37.73 15.17 -31.63
CA THR A 217 -38.74 16.15 -31.20
C THR A 217 -38.19 17.58 -31.15
N ASP A 218 -36.94 17.78 -30.73
CA ASP A 218 -36.30 19.09 -30.73
C ASP A 218 -35.99 19.57 -32.12
N TYR A 219 -35.61 18.68 -33.07
CA TYR A 219 -35.44 19.03 -34.46
C TYR A 219 -36.76 19.47 -35.13
N ARG A 220 -37.90 18.90 -34.71
CA ARG A 220 -39.24 19.32 -35.21
C ARG A 220 -39.72 20.64 -34.63
N ARG A 221 -39.26 21.01 -33.40
CA ARG A 221 -39.60 22.29 -32.77
C ARG A 221 -38.75 23.47 -33.26
N SER A 222 -37.59 23.20 -33.85
CA SER A 222 -36.67 24.21 -34.37
C SER A 222 -36.88 24.59 -35.84
N LYS A 223 -37.90 24.01 -36.49
CA LYS A 223 -38.41 24.38 -37.82
C LYS A 223 -39.76 25.03 -37.70
#